data_6ff6e69da734881acea0d9da5c00b909
#
_entry.id   6ff6e69da734881acea0d9da5c00b909
#
_cell.length_a   1.000
_cell.length_b   1.000
_cell.length_c   1.000
_cell.angle_alpha   90.00
_cell.angle_beta   90.00
_cell.angle_gamma   90.00
#
_symmetry.space_group_name_H-M   'P 1'
#
loop_
_entity.id
_entity.type
_entity.pdbx_description
1 polymer ?
#
loop_
_entity_poly.entity_id
_entity_poly.type
_entity_poly.pdbx_seq_one_letter_code
_entity_poly.pdbx_strand_id
1 'polypeptide(L)'
;AANRYTQAIGTSLLANILNTISNSNLAGNLINQSAGLYILSYSRKQEYEADKLSVRYMRRAGFDPFEMSKFLGIMKKYSKLQNRIVGNEEIKSDLLLTHPSSPKRINKVIKESLNEEIRNPIKGKEIFLKKIDDLNYGEQREEGVINSQGFFHPSLNFFFKLSDKFHF
;
A
#
# COMPACT_ATOMS: atom_id res chain seq x y z
N ALA A 1 -5.92 -8.83 10.73
CA ALA A 1 -5.66 -7.49 11.32
C ALA A 1 -5.64 -7.54 12.85
N ALA A 2 -6.68 -8.09 13.53
CA ALA A 2 -6.76 -8.13 14.99
C ALA A 2 -5.55 -8.81 15.68
N ASN A 3 -5.12 -9.97 15.21
CA ASN A 3 -3.97 -10.69 15.77
C ASN A 3 -2.66 -9.89 15.71
N ARG A 4 -2.45 -9.06 14.69
CA ARG A 4 -1.25 -8.21 14.58
C ARG A 4 -1.27 -7.09 15.61
N TYR A 5 -2.43 -6.48 15.78
CA TYR A 5 -2.60 -5.38 16.74
C TYR A 5 -2.39 -5.88 18.17
N THR A 6 -2.96 -7.04 18.51
CA THR A 6 -2.77 -7.67 19.83
C THR A 6 -1.32 -8.07 20.08
N GLN A 7 -0.62 -8.60 19.07
CA GLN A 7 0.81 -8.93 19.19
C GLN A 7 1.69 -7.69 19.33
N ALA A 8 1.41 -6.63 18.58
CA ALA A 8 2.13 -5.37 18.67
C ALA A 8 1.97 -4.73 20.07
N ILE A 9 0.74 -4.71 20.61
CA ILE A 9 0.47 -4.22 21.96
C ILE A 9 1.19 -5.10 23.00
N GLY A 10 1.09 -6.41 22.88
CA GLY A 10 1.74 -7.35 23.82
C GLY A 10 3.25 -7.18 23.86
N THR A 11 3.91 -7.02 22.71
CA THR A 11 5.37 -6.81 22.64
C THR A 11 5.80 -5.44 23.17
N SER A 12 5.03 -4.38 22.92
CA SER A 12 5.32 -3.04 23.44
C SER A 12 5.13 -2.97 24.95
N LEU A 13 4.13 -3.64 25.51
CA LEU A 13 3.91 -3.73 26.95
C LEU A 13 5.05 -4.48 27.64
N LEU A 14 5.50 -5.61 27.08
CA LEU A 14 6.65 -6.38 27.60
C LEU A 14 7.94 -5.54 27.54
N ALA A 15 8.17 -4.81 26.47
CA ALA A 15 9.32 -3.93 26.33
C ALA A 15 9.32 -2.80 27.40
N ASN A 16 8.16 -2.19 27.65
CA ASN A 16 8.00 -1.16 28.66
C ASN A 16 8.22 -1.71 30.09
N ILE A 17 7.69 -2.89 30.40
CA ILE A 17 7.88 -3.56 31.69
C ILE A 17 9.37 -3.85 31.90
N LEU A 18 10.07 -4.38 30.92
CA LEU A 18 11.49 -4.68 30.99
C LEU A 18 12.37 -3.45 31.10
N ASN A 19 12.02 -2.35 30.43
CA ASN A 19 12.68 -1.05 30.61
C ASN A 19 12.54 -0.53 32.04
N THR A 20 11.37 -0.69 32.63
CA THR A 20 11.10 -0.25 34.02
C THR A 20 11.86 -1.09 35.03
N ILE A 21 11.96 -2.42 34.81
CA ILE A 21 12.63 -3.34 35.74
C ILE A 21 14.18 -3.24 35.63
N SER A 22 14.69 -3.12 34.39
CA SER A 22 16.17 -3.16 34.16
C SER A 22 16.87 -1.80 34.34
N ASN A 23 16.10 -0.74 34.48
CA ASN A 23 16.62 0.65 34.53
C ASN A 23 17.59 0.96 33.36
N SER A 24 17.55 0.19 32.27
CA SER A 24 18.38 0.33 31.08
C SER A 24 17.53 0.39 29.81
N ASN A 25 17.70 1.45 29.05
CA ASN A 25 17.02 1.63 27.76
C ASN A 25 17.49 0.64 26.66
N LEU A 26 18.62 -0.04 26.87
CA LEU A 26 19.21 -0.98 25.91
C LEU A 26 18.38 -2.24 25.71
N ALA A 27 17.92 -2.86 26.80
CA ALA A 27 17.13 -4.10 26.72
C ALA A 27 15.77 -3.86 26.03
N GLY A 28 15.10 -2.76 26.36
CA GLY A 28 13.85 -2.40 25.73
C GLY A 28 13.98 -2.05 24.25
N ASN A 29 15.06 -1.37 23.85
CA ASN A 29 15.32 -1.07 22.44
C ASN A 29 15.60 -2.32 21.63
N LEU A 30 16.35 -3.30 22.15
CA LEU A 30 16.58 -4.59 21.48
C LEU A 30 15.30 -5.39 21.31
N ILE A 31 14.42 -5.40 22.30
CA ILE A 31 13.14 -6.09 22.23
C ILE A 31 12.21 -5.42 21.23
N ASN A 32 12.13 -4.09 21.23
CA ASN A 32 11.32 -3.34 20.28
C ASN A 32 11.80 -3.55 18.82
N GLN A 33 13.11 -3.59 18.58
CA GLN A 33 13.67 -3.89 17.27
C GLN A 33 13.38 -5.32 16.83
N SER A 34 13.57 -6.31 17.72
CA SER A 34 13.28 -7.72 17.40
C SER A 34 11.79 -7.98 17.18
N ALA A 35 10.93 -7.35 17.96
CA ALA A 35 9.48 -7.41 17.78
C ALA A 35 9.05 -6.77 16.45
N GLY A 36 9.62 -5.62 16.09
CA GLY A 36 9.39 -4.96 14.81
C GLY A 36 9.79 -5.86 13.63
N LEU A 37 10.97 -6.48 13.68
CA LEU A 37 11.43 -7.43 12.66
C LEU A 37 10.55 -8.69 12.57
N TYR A 38 10.06 -9.21 13.69
CA TYR A 38 9.14 -10.34 13.74
C TYR A 38 7.80 -10.00 13.09
N ILE A 39 7.22 -8.84 13.44
CA ILE A 39 5.95 -8.38 12.85
C ILE A 39 6.09 -8.16 11.34
N LEU A 40 7.21 -7.58 10.88
CA LEU A 40 7.50 -7.40 9.47
C LEU A 40 7.68 -8.73 8.73
N SER A 41 8.31 -9.73 9.35
CA SER A 41 8.50 -11.05 8.74
C SER A 41 7.17 -11.80 8.60
N TYR A 42 6.30 -11.71 9.59
CA TYR A 42 4.96 -12.27 9.55
C TYR A 42 4.10 -11.60 8.48
N SER A 43 4.22 -10.28 8.34
CA SER A 43 3.58 -9.52 7.27
C SER A 43 3.97 -10.04 5.89
N ARG A 44 5.25 -10.31 5.64
CA ARG A 44 5.71 -10.87 4.36
C ARG A 44 5.13 -12.25 4.06
N LYS A 45 4.98 -13.12 5.07
CA LYS A 45 4.36 -14.43 4.89
C LYS A 45 2.89 -14.28 4.46
N GLN A 46 2.16 -13.38 5.07
CA GLN A 46 0.77 -13.09 4.71
C GLN A 46 0.65 -12.50 3.30
N GLU A 47 1.59 -11.62 2.89
CA GLU A 47 1.62 -11.11 1.52
C GLU A 47 1.81 -12.24 0.50
N TYR A 48 2.71 -13.18 0.76
CA TYR A 48 2.89 -14.34 -0.12
C TYR A 48 1.66 -15.25 -0.17
N GLU A 49 0.97 -15.43 0.95
CA GLU A 49 -0.28 -16.19 1.00
C GLU A 49 -1.38 -15.46 0.22
N ALA A 50 -1.54 -14.16 0.39
CA ALA A 50 -2.48 -13.34 -0.35
C ALA A 50 -2.19 -13.36 -1.86
N ASP A 51 -0.94 -13.25 -2.27
CA ASP A 51 -0.53 -13.36 -3.67
C ASP A 51 -0.92 -14.72 -4.27
N LYS A 52 -0.64 -15.81 -3.54
CA LYS A 52 -1.00 -17.17 -3.97
C LYS A 52 -2.52 -17.35 -4.10
N LEU A 53 -3.27 -16.85 -3.12
CA LEU A 53 -4.73 -16.88 -3.15
C LEU A 53 -5.29 -16.05 -4.31
N SER A 54 -4.71 -14.87 -4.58
CA SER A 54 -5.09 -14.01 -5.70
C SER A 54 -4.93 -14.74 -7.03
N VAL A 55 -3.78 -15.35 -7.29
CA VAL A 55 -3.53 -16.16 -8.49
C VAL A 55 -4.58 -17.27 -8.64
N ARG A 56 -4.87 -17.99 -7.54
CA ARG A 56 -5.87 -19.06 -7.55
C ARG A 56 -7.29 -18.56 -7.84
N TYR A 57 -7.68 -17.42 -7.25
CA TYR A 57 -9.00 -16.85 -7.47
C TYR A 57 -9.15 -16.27 -8.87
N MET A 58 -8.13 -15.58 -9.39
CA MET A 58 -8.11 -15.10 -10.76
C MET A 58 -8.31 -16.26 -11.74
N ARG A 59 -7.57 -17.36 -11.56
CA ARG A 59 -7.69 -18.55 -12.38
C ARG A 59 -9.10 -19.16 -12.33
N ARG A 60 -9.68 -19.30 -11.15
CA ARG A 60 -11.05 -19.82 -10.97
C ARG A 60 -12.11 -18.94 -11.63
N ALA A 61 -11.87 -17.64 -11.65
CA ALA A 61 -12.75 -16.66 -12.30
C ALA A 61 -12.48 -16.50 -13.80
N GLY A 62 -11.53 -17.27 -14.38
CA GLY A 62 -11.19 -17.20 -15.80
C GLY A 62 -10.28 -16.04 -16.19
N PHE A 63 -9.74 -15.28 -15.23
CA PHE A 63 -8.80 -14.19 -15.50
C PHE A 63 -7.37 -14.69 -15.65
N ASP A 64 -6.57 -13.93 -16.43
CA ASP A 64 -5.15 -14.19 -16.62
C ASP A 64 -4.38 -13.98 -15.30
N PRO A 65 -3.86 -15.05 -14.67
CA PRO A 65 -3.14 -14.92 -13.39
C PRO A 65 -1.82 -14.16 -13.50
N PHE A 66 -1.23 -14.05 -14.71
CA PHE A 66 -0.03 -13.26 -14.94
C PHE A 66 -0.26 -11.76 -14.74
N GLU A 67 -1.48 -11.26 -14.85
CA GLU A 67 -1.79 -9.85 -14.62
C GLU A 67 -1.47 -9.43 -13.16
N MET A 68 -1.52 -10.36 -12.20
CA MET A 68 -1.09 -10.09 -10.83
C MET A 68 0.40 -9.72 -10.75
N SER A 69 1.26 -10.39 -11.50
CA SER A 69 2.69 -10.06 -11.55
C SER A 69 2.95 -8.68 -12.16
N LYS A 70 2.16 -8.29 -13.17
CA LYS A 70 2.22 -6.96 -13.78
C LYS A 70 1.76 -5.88 -12.81
N PHE A 71 0.67 -6.14 -12.07
CA PHE A 71 0.18 -5.25 -11.02
C PHE A 71 1.26 -4.97 -9.96
N LEU A 72 1.92 -6.00 -9.44
CA LEU A 72 3.03 -5.83 -8.51
C LEU A 72 4.20 -5.01 -9.12
N GLY A 73 4.46 -5.20 -10.42
CA GLY A 73 5.45 -4.42 -11.16
C GLY A 73 5.06 -2.94 -11.27
N ILE A 74 3.79 -2.63 -11.50
CA ILE A 74 3.25 -1.26 -11.54
C ILE A 74 3.36 -0.62 -10.15
N MET A 75 2.96 -1.30 -9.10
CA MET A 75 3.10 -0.81 -7.72
C MET A 75 4.55 -0.42 -7.41
N LYS A 76 5.52 -1.24 -7.83
CA LYS A 76 6.94 -0.92 -7.66
C LYS A 76 7.36 0.34 -8.41
N LYS A 77 6.88 0.54 -9.65
CA LYS A 77 7.15 1.74 -10.45
C LYS A 77 6.52 2.97 -9.82
N TYR A 78 5.29 2.84 -9.35
CA TYR A 78 4.58 3.91 -8.65
C TYR A 78 5.30 4.34 -7.37
N SER A 79 5.76 3.38 -6.56
CA SER A 79 6.59 3.67 -5.38
C SER A 79 7.82 4.50 -5.72
N LYS A 80 8.54 4.12 -6.80
CA LYS A 80 9.72 4.87 -7.24
C LYS A 80 9.38 6.29 -7.72
N LEU A 81 8.24 6.45 -8.39
CA LEU A 81 7.78 7.76 -8.85
C LEU A 81 7.44 8.66 -7.65
N GLN A 82 6.69 8.17 -6.69
CA GLN A 82 6.34 8.91 -5.46
C GLN A 82 7.59 9.37 -4.71
N ASN A 83 8.58 8.50 -4.52
CA ASN A 83 9.83 8.85 -3.85
C ASN A 83 10.60 9.97 -4.61
N ARG A 84 10.49 10.04 -5.95
CA ARG A 84 11.11 11.11 -6.74
C ARG A 84 10.37 12.44 -6.61
N ILE A 85 9.03 12.41 -6.59
CA ILE A 85 8.20 13.62 -6.53
C ILE A 85 8.37 14.31 -5.17
N VAL A 86 8.37 13.54 -4.11
CA VAL A 86 8.41 14.09 -2.73
C VAL A 86 9.82 14.50 -2.31
N GLY A 87 10.88 14.09 -3.05
CA GLY A 87 12.25 14.47 -2.76
C GLY A 87 12.82 13.94 -1.42
N ASN A 88 12.04 13.14 -0.70
CA ASN A 88 12.39 12.53 0.58
C ASN A 88 12.25 11.00 0.49
N GLU A 89 13.26 10.28 0.93
CA GLU A 89 13.18 8.81 1.01
C GLU A 89 12.15 8.32 2.03
N GLU A 90 11.61 9.20 2.87
CA GLU A 90 10.76 8.84 4.01
C GLU A 90 9.26 8.86 3.77
N ILE A 91 8.74 9.57 2.75
CA ILE A 91 7.30 9.58 2.46
C ILE A 91 6.96 8.44 1.49
N LYS A 92 6.84 7.25 2.03
CA LYS A 92 6.22 6.13 1.32
C LYS A 92 4.72 6.21 1.51
N SER A 93 3.94 6.11 0.44
CA SER A 93 2.49 5.99 0.60
C SER A 93 2.16 4.83 1.55
N ASP A 94 1.18 4.99 2.43
CA ASP A 94 0.78 3.98 3.42
C ASP A 94 0.55 2.60 2.81
N LEU A 95 -0.01 2.56 1.61
CA LEU A 95 -0.21 1.33 0.85
C LEU A 95 1.12 0.61 0.54
N LEU A 96 2.17 1.35 0.19
CA LEU A 96 3.47 0.77 -0.16
C LEU A 96 4.30 0.40 1.05
N LEU A 97 4.09 1.08 2.19
CA LEU A 97 4.68 0.71 3.49
C LEU A 97 4.09 -0.60 4.01
N THR A 98 2.77 -0.73 3.91
CA THR A 98 2.03 -1.90 4.43
C THR A 98 2.08 -3.10 3.48
N HIS A 99 2.19 -2.86 2.16
CA HIS A 99 2.18 -3.89 1.10
C HIS A 99 3.37 -3.73 0.13
N PRO A 100 4.62 -3.92 0.59
CA PRO A 100 5.78 -3.66 -0.25
C PRO A 100 5.85 -4.64 -1.42
N SER A 101 5.92 -4.11 -2.64
CA SER A 101 6.19 -4.90 -3.83
C SER A 101 7.69 -5.24 -3.90
N SER A 102 8.03 -6.52 -3.81
CA SER A 102 9.41 -6.99 -3.88
C SER A 102 9.63 -7.89 -5.10
N PRO A 103 10.86 -7.96 -5.65
CA PRO A 103 11.19 -8.91 -6.72
C PRO A 103 10.84 -10.36 -6.36
N LYS A 104 10.98 -10.73 -5.09
CA LYS A 104 10.63 -12.08 -4.61
C LYS A 104 9.14 -12.36 -4.72
N ARG A 105 8.26 -11.38 -4.44
CA ARG A 105 6.81 -11.51 -4.63
C ARG A 105 6.48 -11.72 -6.11
N ILE A 106 7.00 -10.85 -6.98
CA ILE A 106 6.78 -10.93 -8.42
C ILE A 106 7.18 -12.31 -8.95
N ASN A 107 8.39 -12.79 -8.62
CA ASN A 107 8.88 -14.09 -9.07
C ASN A 107 8.03 -15.26 -8.54
N LYS A 108 7.55 -15.20 -7.30
CA LYS A 108 6.65 -16.23 -6.74
C LYS A 108 5.30 -16.24 -7.46
N VAL A 109 4.73 -15.08 -7.74
CA VAL A 109 3.46 -14.96 -8.50
C VAL A 109 3.63 -15.52 -9.90
N ILE A 110 4.71 -15.18 -10.62
CA ILE A 110 5.00 -15.75 -11.94
C ILE A 110 5.07 -17.28 -11.86
N LYS A 111 5.83 -17.82 -10.91
CA LYS A 111 5.95 -19.26 -10.74
C LYS A 111 4.62 -19.94 -10.44
N GLU A 112 3.81 -19.35 -9.58
CA GLU A 112 2.46 -19.87 -9.26
C GLU A 112 1.51 -19.77 -10.46
N SER A 113 1.65 -18.75 -11.29
CA SER A 113 0.84 -18.57 -12.50
C SER A 113 1.14 -19.60 -13.59
N LEU A 114 2.35 -20.17 -13.59
CA LEU A 114 2.76 -21.22 -14.54
C LEU A 114 2.22 -22.62 -14.20
N ASN A 115 1.71 -22.84 -12.98
CA ASN A 115 1.34 -24.18 -12.53
C ASN A 115 0.16 -24.81 -13.30
N GLU A 116 -0.72 -23.99 -13.85
CA GLU A 116 -1.88 -24.43 -14.62
C GLU A 116 -2.19 -23.42 -15.72
N GLU A 117 -2.36 -23.89 -16.93
CA GLU A 117 -2.68 -23.04 -18.08
C GLU A 117 -4.20 -22.83 -18.19
N ILE A 118 -4.61 -21.60 -18.49
CA ILE A 118 -6.01 -21.25 -18.80
C ILE A 118 -6.12 -21.02 -20.29
N ARG A 119 -7.07 -21.69 -20.94
CA ARG A 119 -7.39 -21.40 -22.33
C ARG A 119 -8.12 -20.06 -22.43
N ASN A 120 -7.62 -19.15 -23.29
CA ASN A 120 -8.21 -17.83 -23.54
C ASN A 120 -8.52 -17.02 -22.26
N PRO A 121 -7.52 -16.71 -21.42
CA PRO A 121 -7.75 -16.02 -20.16
C PRO A 121 -8.26 -14.59 -20.40
N ILE A 122 -9.21 -14.17 -19.56
CA ILE A 122 -9.78 -12.82 -19.59
C ILE A 122 -8.76 -11.83 -18.97
N LYS A 123 -8.42 -10.76 -19.68
CA LYS A 123 -7.65 -9.64 -19.12
C LYS A 123 -8.53 -8.55 -18.52
N GLY A 124 -9.75 -8.41 -19.04
CA GLY A 124 -10.79 -7.54 -18.50
C GLY A 124 -10.58 -6.04 -18.63
N LYS A 125 -9.46 -5.57 -19.25
CA LYS A 125 -9.13 -4.16 -19.35
C LYS A 125 -10.23 -3.32 -19.98
N GLU A 126 -10.72 -3.72 -21.16
CA GLU A 126 -11.75 -2.97 -21.89
C GLU A 126 -13.08 -2.94 -21.14
N ILE A 127 -13.43 -4.06 -20.49
CA ILE A 127 -14.64 -4.15 -19.67
C ILE A 127 -14.52 -3.20 -18.47
N PHE A 128 -13.37 -3.19 -17.81
CA PHE A 128 -13.10 -2.32 -16.67
C PHE A 128 -13.18 -0.84 -17.09
N LEU A 129 -12.49 -0.44 -18.15
CA LEU A 129 -12.49 0.93 -18.62
C LEU A 129 -13.89 1.43 -18.98
N LYS A 130 -14.71 0.59 -19.63
CA LYS A 130 -16.12 0.94 -19.88
C LYS A 130 -16.97 1.08 -18.62
N LYS A 131 -16.61 0.39 -17.54
CA LYS A 131 -17.36 0.47 -16.27
C LYS A 131 -16.99 1.68 -15.41
N ILE A 132 -15.78 2.20 -15.59
CA ILE A 132 -15.32 3.41 -14.91
C ILE A 132 -15.41 4.66 -15.81
N ASP A 133 -15.89 4.50 -17.03
CA ASP A 133 -16.19 5.61 -17.93
C ASP A 133 -17.24 6.51 -17.26
N ASP A 134 -17.06 7.82 -17.34
CA ASP A 134 -17.88 8.83 -16.68
C ASP A 134 -17.80 8.86 -15.13
N LEU A 135 -16.92 8.07 -14.49
CA LEU A 135 -16.66 8.27 -13.07
C LEU A 135 -15.86 9.54 -12.82
N ASN A 136 -16.38 10.41 -11.96
CA ASN A 136 -15.66 11.58 -11.52
C ASN A 136 -14.37 11.16 -10.80
N TYR A 137 -13.24 11.71 -11.24
CA TYR A 137 -11.93 11.47 -10.64
C TYR A 137 -11.26 12.80 -10.28
N GLY A 138 -10.81 12.89 -9.04
CA GLY A 138 -10.20 14.11 -8.51
C GLY A 138 -11.20 15.05 -7.87
N GLU A 139 -10.74 16.29 -7.61
CA GLU A 139 -11.56 17.34 -7.00
C GLU A 139 -12.73 17.72 -7.92
N GLN A 140 -13.93 17.74 -7.36
CA GLN A 140 -15.11 18.14 -8.08
C GLN A 140 -15.22 19.66 -8.08
N ARG A 141 -15.69 20.24 -9.20
CA ARG A 141 -15.89 21.68 -9.30
C ARG A 141 -16.84 22.23 -8.25
N GLU A 142 -17.79 21.38 -7.80
CA GLU A 142 -18.78 21.68 -6.79
C GLU A 142 -18.19 21.77 -5.38
N GLU A 143 -17.02 21.19 -5.15
CA GLU A 143 -16.31 21.19 -3.86
C GLU A 143 -15.22 22.28 -3.80
N GLY A 144 -14.97 22.91 -4.95
CA GLY A 144 -13.87 23.86 -5.10
C GLY A 144 -12.53 23.20 -5.40
N VAL A 145 -11.55 24.02 -5.76
CA VAL A 145 -10.21 23.59 -6.16
C VAL A 145 -9.17 24.35 -5.36
N ILE A 146 -8.22 23.62 -4.77
CA ILE A 146 -7.05 24.19 -4.10
C ILE A 146 -5.86 24.17 -5.07
N ASN A 147 -5.18 25.28 -5.22
CA ASN A 147 -3.93 25.38 -5.97
C ASN A 147 -2.89 26.23 -5.22
N SER A 148 -1.72 26.44 -5.81
CA SER A 148 -0.65 27.26 -5.19
C SER A 148 -1.03 28.72 -4.92
N GLN A 149 -2.11 29.23 -5.49
CA GLN A 149 -2.58 30.60 -5.30
C GLN A 149 -3.66 30.72 -4.22
N GLY A 150 -4.38 29.63 -3.93
CA GLY A 150 -5.44 29.61 -2.94
C GLY A 150 -6.56 28.63 -3.25
N PHE A 151 -7.70 28.84 -2.64
CA PHE A 151 -8.92 28.08 -2.88
C PHE A 151 -9.86 28.85 -3.82
N PHE A 152 -10.33 28.20 -4.85
CA PHE A 152 -11.30 28.71 -5.80
C PHE A 152 -12.54 27.81 -5.86
N HIS A 153 -13.72 28.38 -5.72
CA HIS A 153 -14.98 27.65 -5.86
C HIS A 153 -15.71 28.12 -7.12
N PRO A 154 -15.62 27.33 -8.23
CA PRO A 154 -16.16 27.75 -9.52
C PRO A 154 -17.67 28.00 -9.51
N SER A 155 -18.45 27.14 -8.86
CA SER A 155 -19.93 27.25 -8.84
C SER A 155 -20.43 28.42 -8.01
N LEU A 156 -19.74 28.78 -6.94
CA LEU A 156 -20.08 29.92 -6.08
C LEU A 156 -19.31 31.19 -6.47
N ASN A 157 -18.40 31.09 -7.45
CA ASN A 157 -17.60 32.16 -7.99
C ASN A 157 -16.89 33.04 -6.95
N PHE A 158 -16.26 32.41 -5.95
CA PHE A 158 -15.41 33.09 -4.99
C PHE A 158 -14.00 32.48 -4.96
N PHE A 159 -13.05 33.31 -4.56
CA PHE A 159 -11.66 32.94 -4.36
C PHE A 159 -11.16 33.51 -3.05
N PHE A 160 -10.37 32.76 -2.30
CA PHE A 160 -9.59 33.31 -1.20
C PHE A 160 -8.16 32.76 -1.22
N LYS A 161 -7.21 33.64 -0.95
CA LYS A 161 -5.81 33.31 -0.89
C LYS A 161 -5.51 32.58 0.41
N LEU A 162 -4.87 31.40 0.32
CA LEU A 162 -4.39 30.69 1.49
C LEU A 162 -3.09 31.32 2.00
N SER A 163 -2.93 31.40 3.31
CA SER A 163 -1.70 31.87 3.92
C SER A 163 -0.59 30.83 3.71
N ASP A 164 0.65 31.28 3.52
CA ASP A 164 1.84 30.40 3.37
C ASP A 164 2.09 29.49 4.60
N LYS A 165 1.32 29.68 5.67
CA LYS A 165 1.37 28.84 6.87
C LYS A 165 0.52 27.57 6.77
N PHE A 166 -0.34 27.44 5.75
CA PHE A 166 -1.12 26.21 5.50
C PHE A 166 -0.33 25.32 4.54
N HIS A 167 0.07 24.16 5.04
CA HIS A 167 0.64 23.06 4.26
C HIS A 167 -0.43 21.98 4.12
N PHE A 168 -0.72 21.58 2.88
CA PHE A 168 -1.64 20.49 2.55
C PHE A 168 -0.86 19.27 2.09
#